data_61c968eb8fe6cdbc6e4f5c0da3323798
#
_entry.id   61c968eb8fe6cdbc6e4f5c0da3323798
#
_cell.length_a   1.000
_cell.length_b   1.000
_cell.length_c   1.000
_cell.angle_alpha   90.00
_cell.angle_beta   90.00
_cell.angle_gamma   90.00
#
_symmetry.space_group_name_H-M   'P 1'
#
loop_
_entity.id
_entity.type
_entity.pdbx_description
1 polymer ?
#
loop_
_entity_poly.entity_id
_entity_poly.type
_entity_poly.pdbx_seq_one_letter_code
_entity_poly.pdbx_strand_id
1 'polypeptide(L)'
;MKDGFIKVCAANIEVSLAEVSENTNRIINKMKEASKEKAKIVVFQELALTGYSCGDLFFQSKLLNDCLEGLDKITKASKGLKLIAVVGLPFMYKGMVYNCAAVINHSFIHKRKTYYSN
;
A
#
# COMPACT_ATOMS: atom_id res chain seq x y z
N MET A 1 -16.21 -1.78 -18.30
CA MET A 1 -15.98 -3.23 -18.06
C MET A 1 -16.68 -4.01 -19.15
N LYS A 2 -15.92 -4.69 -19.95
CA LYS A 2 -16.43 -5.45 -21.08
C LYS A 2 -16.62 -6.90 -20.65
N ASP A 3 -17.77 -7.50 -20.97
CA ASP A 3 -18.08 -8.90 -20.67
C ASP A 3 -18.18 -9.25 -19.18
N GLY A 4 -18.31 -8.27 -18.30
CA GLY A 4 -18.46 -8.52 -16.87
C GLY A 4 -17.19 -8.95 -16.12
N PHE A 5 -16.01 -8.84 -16.73
CA PHE A 5 -14.74 -9.25 -16.13
C PHE A 5 -13.86 -8.07 -15.75
N ILE A 6 -13.16 -8.20 -14.65
CA ILE A 6 -12.16 -7.23 -14.18
C ILE A 6 -10.85 -7.96 -14.03
N LYS A 7 -9.76 -7.37 -14.56
CA LYS A 7 -8.42 -7.91 -14.34
C LYS A 7 -7.91 -7.46 -12.98
N VAL A 8 -7.53 -8.43 -12.15
CA VAL A 8 -6.97 -8.21 -10.81
C VAL A 8 -5.53 -8.72 -10.80
N CYS A 9 -4.64 -7.94 -10.23
CA CYS A 9 -3.23 -8.30 -10.08
C CYS A 9 -2.89 -8.47 -8.60
N ALA A 10 -2.37 -9.64 -8.23
CA ALA A 10 -1.77 -9.85 -6.93
C ALA A 10 -0.26 -9.66 -7.10
N ALA A 11 0.28 -8.61 -6.50
CA ALA A 11 1.66 -8.21 -6.72
C ALA A 11 2.51 -8.45 -5.47
N ASN A 12 3.62 -9.14 -5.64
CA ASN A 12 4.65 -9.24 -4.61
C ASN A 12 5.81 -8.36 -5.01
N ILE A 13 6.24 -7.49 -4.10
CA ILE A 13 7.46 -6.73 -4.27
C ILE A 13 8.55 -7.32 -3.39
N GLU A 14 9.79 -7.10 -3.77
CA GLU A 14 10.90 -7.33 -2.86
C GLU A 14 10.87 -6.25 -1.81
N VAL A 15 10.72 -6.61 -0.54
CA VAL A 15 10.61 -5.67 0.56
C VAL A 15 11.95 -5.59 1.29
N SER A 16 12.48 -4.35 1.43
CA SER A 16 13.63 -4.08 2.27
C SER A 16 13.12 -3.69 3.66
N LEU A 17 13.57 -4.42 4.67
CA LEU A 17 13.07 -4.27 6.04
C LEU A 17 13.21 -2.84 6.54
N ALA A 18 12.08 -2.25 6.95
CA ALA A 18 11.99 -0.89 7.48
C ALA A 18 12.48 0.22 6.53
N GLU A 19 12.79 -0.11 5.28
CA GLU A 19 13.20 0.87 4.27
C GLU A 19 11.97 1.35 3.49
N VAL A 20 11.16 2.17 4.14
CA VAL A 20 9.85 2.59 3.61
C VAL A 20 9.96 3.31 2.28
N SER A 21 10.96 4.18 2.13
CA SER A 21 11.16 4.92 0.88
C SER A 21 11.40 4.00 -0.32
N GLU A 22 12.25 3.00 -0.15
CA GLU A 22 12.53 2.02 -1.21
C GLU A 22 11.30 1.17 -1.51
N ASN A 23 10.62 0.71 -0.46
CA ASN A 23 9.41 -0.10 -0.61
C ASN A 23 8.31 0.70 -1.31
N THR A 24 8.18 1.98 -0.96
CA THR A 24 7.23 2.89 -1.61
C THR A 24 7.48 2.98 -3.11
N ASN A 25 8.73 3.16 -3.50
CA ASN A 25 9.09 3.26 -4.91
C ASN A 25 8.79 1.96 -5.67
N ARG A 26 9.06 0.82 -5.05
CA ARG A 26 8.75 -0.49 -5.64
C ARG A 26 7.26 -0.68 -5.83
N ILE A 27 6.47 -0.25 -4.86
CA ILE A 27 5.01 -0.30 -4.93
C ILE A 27 4.51 0.58 -6.09
N ILE A 28 5.01 1.81 -6.19
CA ILE A 28 4.62 2.74 -7.26
C ILE A 28 4.97 2.18 -8.63
N ASN A 29 6.16 1.63 -8.79
CA ASN A 29 6.57 1.04 -10.06
C ASN A 29 5.67 -0.13 -10.45
N LYS A 30 5.30 -0.96 -9.48
CA LYS A 30 4.42 -2.11 -9.72
C LYS A 30 3.00 -1.67 -10.07
N MET A 31 2.51 -0.60 -9.45
CA MET A 31 1.22 -0.01 -9.79
C MET A 31 1.20 0.47 -11.24
N LYS A 32 2.24 1.16 -11.66
CA LYS A 32 2.36 1.65 -13.05
C LYS A 32 2.40 0.50 -14.04
N GLU A 33 3.13 -0.55 -13.70
CA GLU A 33 3.22 -1.76 -14.52
C GLU A 33 1.85 -2.45 -14.63
N ALA A 34 1.16 -2.60 -13.52
CA ALA A 34 -0.18 -3.19 -13.49
C ALA A 34 -1.18 -2.35 -14.31
N SER A 35 -1.07 -1.02 -14.22
CA SER A 35 -1.91 -0.12 -14.99
C SER A 35 -1.68 -0.29 -16.50
N LYS A 36 -0.44 -0.44 -16.94
CA LYS A 36 -0.12 -0.70 -18.34
C LYS A 36 -0.74 -1.99 -18.83
N GLU A 37 -0.84 -2.99 -17.98
CA GLU A 37 -1.47 -4.27 -18.29
C GLU A 37 -2.99 -4.23 -18.11
N LYS A 38 -3.54 -3.05 -17.87
CA LYS A 38 -4.98 -2.79 -17.73
C LYS A 38 -5.63 -3.51 -16.54
N ALA A 39 -4.85 -3.78 -15.50
CA ALA A 39 -5.42 -4.24 -14.24
C ALA A 39 -6.27 -3.14 -13.61
N LYS A 40 -7.39 -3.51 -13.02
CA LYS A 40 -8.28 -2.57 -12.33
C LYS A 40 -8.06 -2.56 -10.83
N ILE A 41 -7.51 -3.63 -10.30
CA ILE A 41 -7.18 -3.77 -8.88
C ILE A 41 -5.80 -4.40 -8.78
N VAL A 42 -4.95 -3.83 -7.94
CA VAL A 42 -3.66 -4.41 -7.59
C VAL A 42 -3.57 -4.53 -6.07
N VAL A 43 -3.27 -5.74 -5.60
CA VAL A 43 -3.17 -6.04 -4.17
C VAL A 43 -1.73 -6.43 -3.87
N PHE A 44 -1.12 -5.72 -2.94
CA PHE A 44 0.24 -5.99 -2.48
C PHE A 44 0.22 -6.90 -1.25
N GLN A 45 1.36 -7.53 -0.97
CA GLN A 45 1.48 -8.38 0.20
C GLN A 45 1.28 -7.59 1.49
N GLU A 46 0.92 -8.29 2.55
CA GLU A 46 0.73 -7.72 3.88
C GLU A 46 2.02 -7.01 4.32
N LEU A 47 1.86 -5.84 4.97
CA LEU A 47 2.97 -5.01 5.44
C LEU A 47 4.01 -4.68 4.36
N ALA A 48 3.56 -4.45 3.12
CA ALA A 48 4.46 -4.19 2.00
C ALA A 48 5.34 -2.95 2.19
N LEU A 49 4.88 -1.96 2.96
CA LEU A 49 5.68 -0.76 3.22
C LEU A 49 6.86 -0.98 4.17
N THR A 50 6.79 -1.97 5.05
CA THR A 50 7.81 -2.15 6.12
C THR A 50 8.45 -3.53 6.14
N GLY A 51 7.72 -4.57 5.76
CA GLY A 51 8.07 -5.95 6.02
C GLY A 51 7.56 -6.43 7.37
N TYR A 52 7.62 -7.73 7.60
CA TYR A 52 7.08 -8.37 8.80
C TYR A 52 7.98 -8.29 10.01
N SER A 53 9.28 -8.33 9.80
CA SER A 53 10.25 -8.61 10.88
C SER A 53 10.81 -7.35 11.51
N CYS A 54 10.02 -6.26 11.52
CA CYS A 54 10.47 -5.01 12.11
C CYS A 54 10.53 -5.02 13.65
N GLY A 55 9.82 -5.98 14.30
CA GLY A 55 9.83 -6.08 15.74
C GLY A 55 9.42 -4.80 16.43
N ASP A 56 10.24 -4.36 17.38
CA ASP A 56 9.96 -3.13 18.15
C ASP A 56 9.97 -1.85 17.30
N LEU A 57 10.52 -1.89 16.10
CA LEU A 57 10.49 -0.73 15.20
C LEU A 57 9.09 -0.29 14.85
N PHE A 58 8.11 -1.21 14.88
CA PHE A 58 6.70 -0.87 14.62
C PHE A 58 6.15 0.18 15.57
N PHE A 59 6.76 0.33 16.76
CA PHE A 59 6.30 1.29 17.76
C PHE A 59 7.04 2.63 17.65
N GLN A 60 8.02 2.74 16.76
CA GLN A 60 8.77 3.98 16.58
C GLN A 60 7.98 4.97 15.73
N SER A 61 7.84 6.20 16.22
CA SER A 61 7.14 7.26 15.50
C SER A 61 7.72 7.51 14.11
N LYS A 62 9.04 7.41 13.97
CA LYS A 62 9.69 7.61 12.68
C LYS A 62 9.19 6.63 11.63
N LEU A 63 9.14 5.34 11.95
CA LEU A 63 8.68 4.33 11.01
C LEU A 63 7.22 4.56 10.63
N LEU A 64 6.38 4.85 11.60
CA LEU A 64 4.96 5.11 11.38
C LEU A 64 4.73 6.34 10.51
N ASN A 65 5.49 7.41 10.77
CA ASN A 65 5.42 8.63 9.97
C ASN A 65 5.93 8.41 8.55
N ASP A 66 7.00 7.64 8.39
CA ASP A 66 7.52 7.28 7.07
C ASP A 66 6.48 6.52 6.26
N CYS A 67 5.71 5.65 6.91
CA CYS A 67 4.61 4.93 6.26
C CYS A 67 3.51 5.87 5.77
N LEU A 68 3.16 6.90 6.55
CA LEU A 68 2.16 7.88 6.13
C LEU A 68 2.67 8.71 4.96
N GLU A 69 3.94 9.09 4.96
CA GLU A 69 4.56 9.79 3.83
C GLU A 69 4.58 8.90 2.58
N GLY A 70 4.93 7.62 2.75
CA GLY A 70 4.93 6.65 1.66
C GLY A 70 3.53 6.48 1.07
N LEU A 71 2.54 6.38 1.93
CA LEU A 71 1.14 6.27 1.50
C LEU A 71 0.70 7.50 0.71
N ASP A 72 1.11 8.69 1.14
CA ASP A 72 0.83 9.94 0.42
C ASP A 72 1.45 9.93 -0.97
N LYS A 73 2.71 9.49 -1.08
CA LYS A 73 3.40 9.39 -2.38
C LYS A 73 2.69 8.40 -3.31
N ILE A 74 2.26 7.26 -2.77
CA ILE A 74 1.53 6.26 -3.55
C ILE A 74 0.20 6.83 -4.02
N THR A 75 -0.51 7.54 -3.16
CA THR A 75 -1.78 8.19 -3.49
C THR A 75 -1.60 9.19 -4.63
N LYS A 76 -0.56 10.02 -4.55
CA LYS A 76 -0.25 10.98 -5.61
C LYS A 76 0.12 10.29 -6.92
N ALA A 77 0.90 9.23 -6.84
CA ALA A 77 1.29 8.45 -8.02
C ALA A 77 0.09 7.75 -8.68
N SER A 78 -0.96 7.46 -7.92
CA SER A 78 -2.16 6.81 -8.45
C SER A 78 -3.01 7.73 -9.32
N LYS A 79 -2.78 9.03 -9.26
CA LYS A 79 -3.50 9.98 -10.13
C LYS A 79 -3.19 9.69 -11.59
N GLY A 80 -4.23 9.58 -12.39
CA GLY A 80 -4.09 9.22 -13.79
C GLY A 80 -4.03 7.73 -14.06
N LEU A 81 -3.86 6.90 -13.04
CA LEU A 81 -3.95 5.46 -13.18
C LEU A 81 -5.38 5.02 -12.87
N LYS A 82 -5.98 4.25 -13.76
CA LYS A 82 -7.36 3.79 -13.59
C LYS A 82 -7.39 2.46 -12.86
N LEU A 83 -6.93 2.46 -11.61
CA LEU A 83 -6.91 1.25 -10.78
C LEU A 83 -7.11 1.57 -9.31
N ILE A 84 -7.44 0.53 -8.56
CA ILE A 84 -7.50 0.54 -7.11
C ILE A 84 -6.28 -0.22 -6.61
N ALA A 85 -5.50 0.38 -5.70
CA ALA A 85 -4.37 -0.29 -5.07
C ALA A 85 -4.69 -0.58 -3.61
N VAL A 86 -4.29 -1.76 -3.14
CA VAL A 86 -4.43 -2.16 -1.74
C VAL A 86 -3.02 -2.37 -1.18
N VAL A 87 -2.63 -1.55 -0.22
CA VAL A 87 -1.27 -1.49 0.31
C VAL A 87 -1.26 -1.72 1.81
N GLY A 88 -0.45 -2.67 2.26
CA GLY A 88 -0.30 -3.01 3.68
C GLY A 88 0.71 -2.12 4.40
N LEU A 89 0.36 -1.68 5.60
CA LEU A 89 1.23 -0.85 6.43
C LEU A 89 0.83 -0.97 7.91
N PRO A 90 1.78 -0.71 8.84
CA PRO A 90 1.41 -0.53 10.24
C PRO A 90 0.82 0.86 10.42
N PHE A 91 -0.22 0.97 11.23
CA PHE A 91 -0.91 2.23 11.47
C PHE A 91 -1.26 2.36 12.94
N MET A 92 -0.97 3.52 13.51
CA MET A 92 -1.34 3.80 14.90
C MET A 92 -2.73 4.42 14.99
N TYR A 93 -3.56 3.83 15.84
CA TYR A 93 -4.89 4.33 16.13
C TYR A 93 -5.18 4.15 17.62
N LYS A 94 -5.54 5.24 18.29
CA LYS A 94 -5.85 5.25 19.74
C LYS A 94 -4.77 4.56 20.58
N GLY A 95 -3.51 4.88 20.31
CA GLY A 95 -2.38 4.36 21.07
C GLY A 95 -1.95 2.93 20.76
N MET A 96 -2.59 2.27 19.82
CA MET A 96 -2.24 0.91 19.40
C MET A 96 -1.81 0.87 17.95
N VAL A 97 -0.87 -0.01 17.64
CA VAL A 97 -0.42 -0.23 16.27
C VAL A 97 -1.15 -1.42 15.67
N TYR A 98 -1.76 -1.20 14.52
CA TYR A 98 -2.51 -2.21 13.79
C TYR A 98 -1.84 -2.53 12.47
N ASN A 99 -1.98 -3.78 12.06
CA ASN A 99 -1.65 -4.20 10.69
C ASN A 99 -2.85 -3.82 9.82
N CYS A 100 -2.64 -2.86 8.92
CA CYS A 100 -3.73 -2.27 8.13
C CYS A 100 -3.52 -2.46 6.64
N ALA A 101 -4.61 -2.35 5.91
CA ALA A 101 -4.58 -2.22 4.45
C ALA A 101 -5.22 -0.89 4.07
N ALA A 102 -4.49 -0.10 3.28
CA ALA A 102 -5.00 1.13 2.72
C ALA A 102 -5.52 0.86 1.32
N VAL A 103 -6.73 1.31 1.03
CA VAL A 103 -7.33 1.21 -0.29
C VAL A 103 -7.21 2.57 -0.98
N ILE A 104 -6.53 2.60 -2.10
CA ILE A 104 -6.20 3.82 -2.82
C ILE A 104 -6.88 3.80 -4.19
N ASN A 105 -7.63 4.86 -4.47
CA ASN A 105 -8.32 5.03 -5.74
C ASN A 105 -7.88 6.35 -6.38
N HIS A 106 -7.63 6.33 -7.70
CA HIS A 106 -7.18 7.50 -8.46
C HIS A 106 -8.15 8.68 -8.46
N SER A 107 -9.45 8.42 -8.38
CA SER A 107 -10.48 9.45 -8.48
C SER A 107 -10.71 10.20 -7.18
N PHE A 108 -10.44 9.56 -6.06
CA PHE A 108 -10.70 10.09 -4.73
C PHE A 108 -9.64 9.58 -3.77
N ILE A 109 -9.22 10.43 -2.85
CA ILE A 109 -8.38 10.02 -1.74
C ILE A 109 -9.30 9.36 -0.72
N HIS A 110 -9.73 8.14 -0.99
CA HIS A 110 -10.44 7.34 -0.02
C HIS A 110 -9.43 6.56 0.80
N LYS A 111 -9.14 7.06 1.98
CA LYS A 111 -8.36 6.31 2.95
C LYS A 111 -9.33 5.44 3.74
N ARG A 112 -9.73 4.32 3.18
CA ARG A 112 -10.42 3.30 3.96
C ARG A 112 -9.39 2.39 4.57
N LYS A 113 -9.44 2.34 5.88
CA LYS A 113 -8.50 1.53 6.67
C LYS A 113 -9.27 0.33 7.18
N THR A 114 -8.81 -0.85 6.80
CA THR A 114 -9.31 -2.09 7.39
C THR A 114 -8.29 -2.51 8.44
N TYR A 115 -8.73 -2.66 9.66
CA TYR A 115 -7.86 -2.97 10.78
C TYR A 115 -7.92 -4.45 11.10
N TYR A 116 -6.75 -5.07 11.19
CA TYR A 116 -6.61 -6.42 11.70
C TYR A 116 -5.84 -6.35 13.00
N SER A 117 -6.37 -6.95 14.04
CA SER A 117 -5.57 -7.17 15.23
C SER A 117 -4.84 -8.49 15.07
N ASN A 118 -3.55 -8.46 15.23
CA ASN A 118 -2.74 -9.67 15.29
C ASN A 118 -2.64 -10.15 16.73
#